data_3511b0fb777f5b426282ffbb6c2ab6e6
#
_entry.id   3511b0fb777f5b426282ffbb6c2ab6e6
#
_cell.length_a   1.000
_cell.length_b   1.000
_cell.length_c   1.000
_cell.angle_alpha   90.00
_cell.angle_beta   90.00
_cell.angle_gamma   90.00
#
_symmetry.space_group_name_H-M   'P 1'
#
loop_
_entity.id
_entity.type
_entity.pdbx_description
1 polymer ?
#
loop_
_entity_poly.entity_id
_entity_poly.type
_entity_poly.pdbx_seq_one_letter_code
_entity_poly.pdbx_strand_id
1 'polypeptide(L)'
;GVIALLYKEKCRDFMNDTTIDIVNSMLESPDIHHIFPEAYCVKMGIERKYYNSIVNKTPILPATNRSIGGRAPSEYTKNILKKVDGLTEDVLKERIESHCINYEALVSDDFHTYLIDRAKKILGLIEKAMGKPVSDRDADTTVEQFGEKLV
;
A
#
# COMPACT_ATOMS: atom_id res chain seq x y z
N GLY A 1 -6.58 -12.34 -7.14
CA GLY A 1 -6.50 -10.89 -7.27
C GLY A 1 -5.24 -10.30 -6.66
N VAL A 2 -5.15 -9.01 -6.65
CA VAL A 2 -3.97 -8.25 -6.16
C VAL A 2 -3.61 -8.61 -4.71
N ILE A 3 -4.61 -8.73 -3.85
CA ILE A 3 -4.37 -9.04 -2.43
C ILE A 3 -3.73 -10.42 -2.28
N ALA A 4 -4.15 -11.40 -3.06
CA ALA A 4 -3.54 -12.73 -3.04
C ALA A 4 -2.07 -12.69 -3.45
N LEU A 5 -1.71 -11.82 -4.41
CA LEU A 5 -0.32 -11.62 -4.82
C LEU A 5 0.52 -11.02 -3.69
N LEU A 6 -0.03 -10.08 -2.93
CA LEU A 6 0.65 -9.51 -1.76
C LEU A 6 0.89 -10.56 -0.67
N TYR A 7 -0.08 -11.45 -0.42
CA TYR A 7 0.11 -12.58 0.50
C TYR A 7 1.23 -13.50 0.02
N LYS A 8 1.26 -13.79 -1.28
CA LYS A 8 2.31 -14.63 -1.88
C LYS A 8 3.69 -14.02 -1.73
N GLU A 9 3.80 -12.68 -1.83
CA GLU A 9 5.04 -11.95 -1.61
C GLU A 9 5.37 -11.78 -0.11
N LYS A 10 4.56 -12.36 0.78
CA LYS A 10 4.76 -12.36 2.23
C LYS A 10 4.83 -10.95 2.82
N CYS A 11 3.86 -10.09 2.46
CA CYS A 11 3.78 -8.76 3.04
C CYS A 11 3.63 -8.83 4.57
N ARG A 12 4.27 -7.88 5.25
CA ARG A 12 4.35 -7.86 6.72
C ARG A 12 3.53 -6.69 7.27
N ASP A 13 2.91 -6.89 8.44
CA ASP A 13 2.24 -5.79 9.11
C ASP A 13 3.23 -4.67 9.48
N PHE A 14 2.77 -3.42 9.49
CA PHE A 14 3.67 -2.28 9.76
C PHE A 14 4.15 -2.25 11.21
N MET A 15 3.28 -2.59 12.16
CA MET A 15 3.58 -2.49 13.59
C MET A 15 4.13 -3.78 14.20
N ASN A 16 3.75 -4.93 13.64
CA ASN A 16 4.11 -6.23 14.20
C ASN A 16 5.08 -6.97 13.29
N ASP A 17 5.97 -7.77 13.88
CA ASP A 17 6.85 -8.65 13.13
C ASP A 17 6.10 -9.91 12.69
N THR A 18 5.06 -9.69 11.87
CA THR A 18 4.14 -10.73 11.44
C THR A 18 3.98 -10.68 9.93
N THR A 19 4.24 -11.80 9.27
CA THR A 19 3.90 -11.98 7.87
C THR A 19 2.38 -12.13 7.77
N ILE A 20 1.76 -11.28 6.96
CA ILE A 20 0.33 -11.33 6.70
C ILE A 20 0.10 -12.33 5.58
N ASP A 21 -0.43 -13.49 5.90
CA ASP A 21 -0.75 -14.55 4.94
C ASP A 21 -2.11 -15.18 5.26
N ILE A 22 -2.51 -16.14 4.44
CA ILE A 22 -3.81 -16.80 4.58
C ILE A 22 -3.94 -17.50 5.93
N VAL A 23 -2.87 -18.09 6.47
CA VAL A 23 -2.91 -18.79 7.77
C VAL A 23 -3.08 -17.79 8.91
N ASN A 24 -2.28 -16.71 8.90
CA ASN A 24 -2.39 -15.67 9.90
C ASN A 24 -3.71 -14.91 9.79
N SER A 25 -4.24 -14.73 8.57
CA SER A 25 -5.52 -14.06 8.36
C SER A 25 -6.70 -14.83 8.97
N MET A 26 -6.59 -16.14 9.11
CA MET A 26 -7.61 -16.97 9.77
C MET A 26 -7.65 -16.73 11.28
N LEU A 27 -6.55 -16.31 11.89
CA LEU A 27 -6.44 -16.06 13.32
C LEU A 27 -6.79 -14.63 13.71
N GLU A 28 -6.38 -13.64 12.91
CA GLU A 28 -6.55 -12.23 13.24
C GLU A 28 -7.36 -11.44 12.20
N SER A 29 -7.79 -12.07 11.12
CA SER A 29 -8.64 -11.45 10.07
C SER A 29 -8.12 -10.07 9.64
N PRO A 30 -6.96 -9.98 8.94
CA PRO A 30 -6.49 -8.68 8.46
C PRO A 30 -7.52 -8.05 7.53
N ASP A 31 -7.78 -6.77 7.74
CA ASP A 31 -8.67 -6.00 6.89
C ASP A 31 -7.91 -5.39 5.72
N ILE A 32 -8.64 -5.09 4.65
CA ILE A 32 -8.10 -4.38 3.50
C ILE A 32 -8.34 -2.88 3.72
N HIS A 33 -7.28 -2.12 3.89
CA HIS A 33 -7.35 -0.72 4.26
C HIS A 33 -6.67 0.19 3.25
N HIS A 34 -7.09 1.46 3.25
CA HIS A 34 -6.41 2.51 2.50
C HIS A 34 -5.03 2.77 3.09
N ILE A 35 -4.01 2.83 2.24
CA ILE A 35 -2.64 3.19 2.63
C ILE A 35 -2.53 4.70 2.87
N PHE A 36 -3.02 5.51 1.91
CA PHE A 36 -3.35 6.91 2.15
C PHE A 36 -4.80 6.96 2.62
N PRO A 37 -5.07 7.29 3.88
CA PRO A 37 -6.42 7.24 4.43
C PRO A 37 -7.42 8.10 3.66
N GLU A 38 -8.65 7.61 3.52
CA GLU A 38 -9.70 8.34 2.82
C GLU A 38 -9.91 9.74 3.39
N ALA A 39 -9.98 9.87 4.71
CA ALA A 39 -10.17 11.18 5.35
C ALA A 39 -9.07 12.18 4.98
N TYR A 40 -7.83 11.73 4.94
CA TYR A 40 -6.70 12.55 4.50
C TYR A 40 -6.85 12.93 3.02
N CYS A 41 -7.18 11.98 2.16
CA CYS A 41 -7.33 12.22 0.72
C CYS A 41 -8.44 13.22 0.42
N VAL A 42 -9.59 13.10 1.09
CA VAL A 42 -10.70 14.04 0.96
C VAL A 42 -10.25 15.44 1.37
N LYS A 43 -9.57 15.56 2.49
CA LYS A 43 -9.04 16.85 2.98
C LYS A 43 -8.10 17.49 1.98
N MET A 44 -7.27 16.71 1.31
CA MET A 44 -6.28 17.19 0.36
C MET A 44 -6.81 17.35 -1.07
N GLY A 45 -8.09 17.08 -1.30
CA GLY A 45 -8.71 17.23 -2.61
C GLY A 45 -8.31 16.15 -3.62
N ILE A 46 -7.83 14.99 -3.15
CA ILE A 46 -7.51 13.86 -4.01
C ILE A 46 -8.81 13.19 -4.47
N GLU A 47 -8.94 12.97 -5.79
CA GLU A 47 -10.16 12.39 -6.34
C GLU A 47 -10.38 10.95 -5.89
N ARG A 48 -11.64 10.59 -5.66
CA ARG A 48 -12.05 9.26 -5.21
C ARG A 48 -11.55 8.14 -6.12
N LYS A 49 -11.57 8.34 -7.44
CA LYS A 49 -11.09 7.32 -8.40
C LYS A 49 -9.64 6.88 -8.14
N TYR A 50 -8.83 7.78 -7.56
CA TYR A 50 -7.45 7.48 -7.20
C TYR A 50 -7.35 6.85 -5.81
N TYR A 51 -7.90 7.52 -4.77
CA TYR A 51 -7.69 7.00 -3.42
C TYR A 51 -8.48 5.72 -3.13
N ASN A 52 -9.57 5.46 -3.84
CA ASN A 52 -10.36 4.25 -3.68
C ASN A 52 -9.95 3.12 -4.63
N SER A 53 -8.90 3.32 -5.43
CA SER A 53 -8.30 2.28 -6.25
C SER A 53 -7.72 1.17 -5.37
N ILE A 54 -7.77 -0.08 -5.87
CA ILE A 54 -7.09 -1.22 -5.22
C ILE A 54 -5.58 -0.94 -5.02
N VAL A 55 -5.00 -0.10 -5.86
CA VAL A 55 -3.58 0.30 -5.74
C VAL A 55 -3.30 1.07 -4.44
N ASN A 56 -4.30 1.70 -3.85
CA ASN A 56 -4.18 2.38 -2.55
C ASN A 56 -4.68 1.52 -1.37
N LYS A 57 -4.81 0.22 -1.55
CA LYS A 57 -5.31 -0.67 -0.51
C LYS A 57 -4.33 -1.81 -0.25
N THR A 58 -4.29 -2.26 1.00
CA THR A 58 -3.41 -3.35 1.39
C THR A 58 -3.95 -4.03 2.65
N PRO A 59 -3.62 -5.33 2.86
CA PRO A 59 -3.99 -5.99 4.11
C PRO A 59 -3.09 -5.52 5.24
N ILE A 60 -3.69 -5.12 6.35
CA ILE A 60 -3.00 -4.80 7.61
C ILE A 60 -3.84 -5.28 8.79
N LEU A 61 -3.19 -5.48 9.94
CA LEU A 61 -3.89 -5.93 11.14
C LEU A 61 -4.78 -4.82 11.71
N PRO A 62 -5.89 -5.18 12.38
CA PRO A 62 -6.81 -4.19 12.94
C PRO A 62 -6.15 -3.17 13.88
N ALA A 63 -5.22 -3.59 14.72
CA ALA A 63 -4.50 -2.68 15.62
C ALA A 63 -3.67 -1.64 14.85
N THR A 64 -3.01 -2.07 13.78
CA THR A 64 -2.24 -1.17 12.91
C THR A 64 -3.15 -0.19 12.20
N ASN A 65 -4.28 -0.65 11.68
CA ASN A 65 -5.26 0.22 11.05
C ASN A 65 -5.78 1.29 12.02
N ARG A 66 -6.06 0.92 13.27
CA ARG A 66 -6.47 1.88 14.28
C ARG A 66 -5.39 2.93 14.55
N SER A 67 -4.14 2.54 14.54
CA SER A 67 -3.01 3.48 14.72
C SER A 67 -2.81 4.41 13.55
N ILE A 68 -3.11 3.95 12.33
CA ILE A 68 -3.09 4.81 11.13
C ILE A 68 -4.17 5.88 11.23
N GLY A 69 -5.40 5.49 11.54
CA GLY A 69 -6.54 6.40 11.59
C GLY A 69 -6.72 7.16 10.27
N GLY A 70 -7.15 8.41 10.34
CA GLY A 70 -7.32 9.28 9.18
C GLY A 70 -6.13 10.22 8.93
N ARG A 71 -4.95 9.88 9.43
CA ARG A 71 -3.78 10.76 9.42
C ARG A 71 -2.99 10.65 8.12
N ALA A 72 -2.23 11.72 7.81
CA ALA A 72 -1.25 11.67 6.72
C ALA A 72 -0.21 10.55 6.96
N PRO A 73 0.27 9.89 5.90
CA PRO A 73 1.33 8.88 6.06
C PRO A 73 2.57 9.38 6.79
N SER A 74 3.00 10.62 6.54
CA SER A 74 4.12 11.24 7.27
C SER A 74 3.86 11.28 8.78
N GLU A 75 2.62 11.46 9.19
CA GLU A 75 2.23 11.52 10.60
C GLU A 75 2.07 10.12 11.20
N TYR A 76 1.33 9.22 10.55
CA TYR A 76 1.10 7.92 11.15
C TYR A 76 2.36 7.05 11.20
N THR A 77 3.29 7.20 10.27
CA THR A 77 4.57 6.48 10.33
C THR A 77 5.44 6.94 11.49
N LYS A 78 5.47 8.24 11.77
CA LYS A 78 6.15 8.78 12.97
C LYS A 78 5.49 8.28 14.25
N ASN A 79 4.16 8.23 14.29
CA ASN A 79 3.42 7.73 15.45
C ASN A 79 3.70 6.26 15.70
N ILE A 80 3.79 5.44 14.66
CA ILE A 80 4.14 4.03 14.78
C ILE A 80 5.53 3.86 15.37
N LEU A 81 6.51 4.64 14.89
CA LEU A 81 7.88 4.59 15.43
C LEU A 81 7.95 4.97 16.90
N LYS A 82 7.13 5.91 17.36
CA LYS A 82 7.04 6.29 18.77
C LYS A 82 6.34 5.25 19.62
N LYS A 83 5.31 4.59 19.08
CA LYS A 83 4.43 3.69 19.81
C LYS A 83 5.02 2.30 20.00
N VAL A 84 5.77 1.81 19.04
CA VAL A 84 6.33 0.45 19.05
C VAL A 84 7.76 0.49 19.58
N ASP A 85 7.96 -0.02 20.79
CA ASP A 85 9.28 -0.07 21.41
C ASP A 85 10.26 -0.89 20.56
N GLY A 86 11.46 -0.35 20.38
CA GLY A 86 12.53 -1.03 19.66
C GLY A 86 12.38 -1.04 18.13
N LEU A 87 11.29 -0.51 17.60
CA LEU A 87 11.10 -0.42 16.13
C LEU A 87 11.98 0.69 15.57
N THR A 88 12.86 0.34 14.65
CA THR A 88 13.69 1.30 13.92
C THR A 88 13.02 1.72 12.62
N GLU A 89 13.42 2.87 12.07
CA GLU A 89 12.92 3.33 10.77
C GLU A 89 13.28 2.34 9.68
N ASP A 90 14.49 1.75 9.71
CA ASP A 90 14.90 0.77 8.71
C ASP A 90 13.99 -0.47 8.68
N VAL A 91 13.60 -0.96 9.86
CA VAL A 91 12.67 -2.10 9.96
C VAL A 91 11.28 -1.72 9.49
N LEU A 92 10.79 -0.54 9.87
CA LEU A 92 9.49 -0.05 9.39
C LEU A 92 9.49 0.09 7.86
N LYS A 93 10.57 0.63 7.31
CA LYS A 93 10.74 0.75 5.85
C LYS A 93 10.65 -0.61 5.17
N GLU A 94 11.35 -1.63 5.67
CA GLU A 94 11.27 -2.98 5.11
C GLU A 94 9.85 -3.52 5.14
N ARG A 95 9.14 -3.35 6.25
CA ARG A 95 7.75 -3.80 6.39
C ARG A 95 6.83 -3.12 5.39
N ILE A 96 6.94 -1.81 5.27
CA ILE A 96 6.13 -1.02 4.32
C ILE A 96 6.46 -1.41 2.89
N GLU A 97 7.73 -1.55 2.54
CA GLU A 97 8.16 -1.94 1.20
C GLU A 97 7.73 -3.35 0.82
N SER A 98 7.48 -4.23 1.80
CA SER A 98 6.93 -5.57 1.53
C SER A 98 5.52 -5.55 0.91
N HIS A 99 4.85 -4.39 0.94
CA HIS A 99 3.55 -4.16 0.30
C HIS A 99 3.67 -3.52 -1.09
N CYS A 100 4.83 -3.53 -1.70
CA CYS A 100 5.11 -2.83 -2.97
C CYS A 100 4.97 -1.30 -2.85
N ILE A 101 5.24 -0.76 -1.70
CA ILE A 101 5.15 0.68 -1.44
C ILE A 101 6.53 1.32 -1.53
N ASN A 102 6.63 2.45 -2.23
CA ASN A 102 7.82 3.31 -2.18
C ASN A 102 7.77 4.08 -0.86
N TYR A 103 8.67 3.75 0.07
CA TYR A 103 8.70 4.34 1.40
C TYR A 103 8.89 5.86 1.38
N GLU A 104 9.81 6.35 0.56
CA GLU A 104 10.11 7.79 0.49
C GLU A 104 8.90 8.60 0.01
N ALA A 105 8.20 8.12 -1.01
CA ALA A 105 6.98 8.74 -1.49
C ALA A 105 5.88 8.72 -0.43
N LEU A 106 5.76 7.62 0.31
CA LEU A 106 4.77 7.49 1.38
C LEU A 106 5.02 8.52 2.50
N VAL A 107 6.22 8.55 3.06
CA VAL A 107 6.53 9.41 4.22
C VAL A 107 6.66 10.89 3.86
N SER A 108 6.75 11.23 2.59
CA SER A 108 6.70 12.61 2.10
C SER A 108 5.29 13.04 1.68
N ASP A 109 4.28 12.19 1.87
CA ASP A 109 2.89 12.42 1.46
C ASP A 109 2.72 12.70 -0.04
N ASP A 110 3.62 12.18 -0.86
CA ASP A 110 3.57 12.34 -2.31
C ASP A 110 2.66 11.25 -2.91
N PHE A 111 1.36 11.49 -2.87
CA PHE A 111 0.35 10.54 -3.30
C PHE A 111 0.53 10.10 -4.75
N HIS A 112 0.77 11.04 -5.66
CA HIS A 112 0.86 10.71 -7.09
C HIS A 112 2.05 9.78 -7.37
N THR A 113 3.25 10.13 -6.90
CA THR A 113 4.44 9.30 -7.08
C THR A 113 4.26 7.92 -6.45
N TYR A 114 3.71 7.89 -5.23
CA TYR A 114 3.41 6.64 -4.52
C TYR A 114 2.44 5.76 -5.33
N LEU A 115 1.35 6.33 -5.83
CA LEU A 115 0.31 5.57 -6.53
C LEU A 115 0.84 4.97 -7.83
N ILE A 116 1.53 5.76 -8.64
CA ILE A 116 2.08 5.31 -9.91
C ILE A 116 3.16 4.26 -9.71
N ASP A 117 4.07 4.48 -8.78
CA ASP A 117 5.11 3.51 -8.45
C ASP A 117 4.50 2.16 -8.01
N ARG A 118 3.52 2.21 -7.11
CA ARG A 118 2.86 1.00 -6.64
C ARG A 118 2.09 0.28 -7.74
N ALA A 119 1.39 1.05 -8.59
CA ALA A 119 0.69 0.47 -9.74
C ALA A 119 1.64 -0.29 -10.66
N LYS A 120 2.80 0.27 -10.96
CA LYS A 120 3.83 -0.40 -11.78
C LYS A 120 4.34 -1.67 -11.12
N LYS A 121 4.62 -1.64 -9.83
CA LYS A 121 5.08 -2.81 -9.07
C LYS A 121 4.04 -3.92 -9.02
N ILE A 122 2.77 -3.58 -8.80
CA ILE A 122 1.66 -4.55 -8.81
C ILE A 122 1.50 -5.16 -10.19
N LEU A 123 1.59 -4.37 -11.26
CA LEU A 123 1.57 -4.89 -12.62
C LEU A 123 2.73 -5.87 -12.88
N GLY A 124 3.91 -5.57 -12.34
CA GLY A 124 5.05 -6.47 -12.40
C GLY A 124 4.76 -7.83 -11.73
N LEU A 125 4.09 -7.82 -10.59
CA LEU A 125 3.66 -9.05 -9.91
C LEU A 125 2.63 -9.83 -10.74
N ILE A 126 1.69 -9.13 -11.37
CA ILE A 126 0.68 -9.74 -12.23
C ILE A 126 1.37 -10.39 -13.45
N GLU A 127 2.28 -9.68 -14.10
CA GLU A 127 3.05 -10.22 -15.24
C GLU A 127 3.83 -11.47 -14.86
N LYS A 128 4.47 -11.46 -13.70
CA LYS A 128 5.21 -12.61 -13.16
C LYS A 128 4.27 -13.81 -12.93
N ALA A 129 3.09 -13.56 -12.37
CA ALA A 129 2.09 -14.59 -12.10
C ALA A 129 1.50 -15.18 -13.39
N MET A 130 1.27 -14.34 -14.43
CA MET A 130 0.74 -14.77 -15.71
C MET A 130 1.79 -15.37 -16.64
N GLY A 131 3.06 -15.07 -16.42
CA GLY A 131 4.14 -15.46 -17.31
C GLY A 131 4.17 -14.72 -18.65
N LYS A 132 3.49 -13.55 -18.73
CA LYS A 132 3.44 -12.73 -19.94
C LYS A 132 3.23 -11.25 -19.58
N PRO A 133 3.62 -10.31 -20.47
CA PRO A 133 3.39 -8.88 -20.23
C PRO A 133 1.91 -8.53 -20.12
N VAL A 134 1.58 -7.55 -19.28
CA VAL A 134 0.25 -6.95 -19.22
C VAL A 134 0.11 -5.97 -20.39
N SER A 135 -0.99 -6.08 -21.16
CA SER A 135 -1.33 -5.14 -22.21
C SER A 135 -1.93 -3.85 -21.63
N ASP A 136 -2.04 -2.84 -22.48
CA ASP A 136 -2.76 -1.58 -22.20
C ASP A 136 -2.19 -0.73 -21.05
N ARG A 137 -0.91 -0.93 -20.67
CA ARG A 137 -0.25 -0.09 -19.66
C ARG A 137 -0.08 1.37 -20.13
N ASP A 138 -0.07 1.60 -21.43
CA ASP A 138 0.05 2.91 -22.07
C ASP A 138 -1.25 3.36 -22.75
N ALA A 139 -2.34 2.62 -22.59
CA ALA A 139 -3.62 2.93 -23.22
C ALA A 139 -4.26 4.21 -22.64
N ASP A 140 -5.11 4.86 -23.42
CA ASP A 140 -5.84 6.06 -22.99
C ASP A 140 -6.68 5.80 -21.73
N THR A 141 -7.27 4.61 -21.60
CA THR A 141 -8.01 4.20 -20.39
C THR A 141 -7.12 4.16 -19.16
N THR A 142 -5.86 3.76 -19.31
CA THR A 142 -4.87 3.78 -18.22
C THR A 142 -4.53 5.21 -17.83
N VAL A 143 -4.31 6.07 -18.81
CA VAL A 143 -4.06 7.50 -18.54
C VAL A 143 -5.26 8.15 -17.86
N GLU A 144 -6.48 7.83 -18.28
CA GLU A 144 -7.70 8.33 -17.64
C GLU A 144 -7.81 7.88 -16.19
N GLN A 145 -7.49 6.61 -15.89
CA GLN A 145 -7.59 6.03 -14.56
C GLN A 145 -6.49 6.50 -13.59
N PHE A 146 -5.25 6.66 -14.08
CA PHE A 146 -4.09 6.94 -13.22
C PHE A 146 -3.44 8.31 -13.48
N GLY A 147 -3.88 9.04 -14.50
CA GLY A 147 -3.31 10.33 -14.84
C GLY A 147 -2.07 10.26 -15.75
N GLU A 148 -1.50 9.07 -15.93
CA GLU A 148 -0.35 8.85 -16.83
C GLU A 148 -0.24 7.39 -17.27
N LYS A 149 0.65 7.13 -18.22
CA LYS A 149 0.99 5.77 -18.65
C LYS A 149 1.74 5.02 -17.55
N LEU A 150 1.56 3.70 -17.47
CA LEU A 150 2.24 2.82 -16.51
C LEU A 150 3.37 2.02 -17.17
N VAL A 151 4.11 2.66 -18.01
CA VAL A 151 5.25 2.07 -18.73
C VAL A 151 6.58 2.49 -18.17
#